data_6651bb18cdec5472ef62d1dd13f9c767
#
_entry.id   6651bb18cdec5472ef62d1dd13f9c767
#
_cell.length_a   1.000
_cell.length_b   1.000
_cell.length_c   1.000
_cell.angle_alpha   90.00
_cell.angle_beta   90.00
_cell.angle_gamma   90.00
#
_symmetry.space_group_name_H-M   'P 1'
#
loop_
_entity.id
_entity.type
_entity.pdbx_description
1 polymer ?
#
loop_
_entity_poly.entity_id
_entity_poly.type
_entity_poly.pdbx_seq_one_letter_code
_entity_poly.pdbx_strand_id
1 'polypeptide(L)'
;IVIACGASVATVQIGSTPMETLKNIPQNIREVQPHFLLSVPALAKNFRKGIESSIRAKGKFTEGLFNLALRTAYIYNRDGYSKGRGWRIVLNPAVALFDAILFRKVREAFGGSLQFFVGGGALLDTELQRFYYAIGIPMYQGYGLSEATPVISANSGKYHGHKFGSSGKILIPLDLKILNEEGNEVPRGQKGEIVIRGENVMAGYWKNPEATADTVRDGWLHTGDMGYVTEDDFLYVLGRFKSLLIASDGEKYSPEGMEEAIVDKSPYIDQIIIHNNQSPFTGAIVVPNREALRRELEARKTPEAERAAVAAEI
;
A
#
# COMPACT_ATOMS: atom_id res chain seq x y z
N ILE A 1 0.28 17.63 -15.18
CA ILE A 1 0.64 18.25 -13.87
C ILE A 1 2.16 18.28 -13.72
N VAL A 2 2.88 17.16 -13.80
CA VAL A 2 4.35 17.10 -13.57
C VAL A 2 5.11 18.09 -14.47
N ILE A 3 4.83 18.07 -15.77
CA ILE A 3 5.45 18.99 -16.75
C ILE A 3 5.02 20.43 -16.49
N ALA A 4 3.75 20.67 -16.15
CA ALA A 4 3.25 22.01 -15.84
C ALA A 4 3.92 22.63 -14.58
N CYS A 5 4.44 21.77 -13.68
CA CYS A 5 5.23 22.20 -12.52
C CYS A 5 6.74 22.33 -12.82
N GLY A 6 7.16 22.25 -14.08
CA GLY A 6 8.56 22.34 -14.47
C GLY A 6 9.40 21.11 -14.14
N ALA A 7 8.76 19.96 -13.87
CA ALA A 7 9.44 18.71 -13.57
C ALA A 7 9.60 17.84 -14.82
N SER A 8 10.61 16.97 -14.83
CA SER A 8 10.86 16.00 -15.89
C SER A 8 10.24 14.65 -15.54
N VAL A 9 9.82 13.89 -16.55
CA VAL A 9 9.30 12.54 -16.43
C VAL A 9 10.25 11.58 -17.15
N ALA A 10 10.65 10.51 -16.46
CA ALA A 10 11.38 9.41 -17.05
C ALA A 10 10.54 8.12 -16.94
N THR A 11 10.59 7.30 -17.97
CA THR A 11 9.95 6.00 -18.01
C THR A 11 10.99 4.89 -17.97
N VAL A 12 10.58 3.72 -17.51
CA VAL A 12 11.45 2.54 -17.47
C VAL A 12 11.77 2.09 -18.90
N GLN A 13 13.01 1.71 -19.13
CA GLN A 13 13.42 1.06 -20.37
C GLN A 13 12.70 -0.28 -20.54
N ILE A 14 11.92 -0.39 -21.60
CA ILE A 14 11.18 -1.61 -21.93
C ILE A 14 12.17 -2.66 -22.43
N GLY A 15 12.14 -3.84 -21.82
CA GLY A 15 12.89 -5.01 -22.26
C GLY A 15 12.09 -5.85 -23.26
N SER A 16 12.73 -6.87 -23.83
CA SER A 16 12.10 -7.82 -24.75
C SER A 16 11.00 -8.66 -24.07
N THR A 17 11.07 -8.76 -22.73
CA THR A 17 10.10 -9.48 -21.90
C THR A 17 9.70 -8.62 -20.69
N PRO A 18 8.52 -8.89 -20.07
CA PRO A 18 8.14 -8.23 -18.82
C PRO A 18 9.18 -8.40 -17.70
N MET A 19 9.80 -9.56 -17.62
CA MET A 19 10.85 -9.86 -16.64
C MET A 19 12.11 -9.04 -16.88
N GLU A 20 12.51 -8.80 -18.12
CA GLU A 20 13.63 -7.96 -18.47
C GLU A 20 13.33 -6.48 -18.13
N THR A 21 12.13 -6.02 -18.43
CA THR A 21 11.66 -4.67 -18.03
C THR A 21 11.79 -4.48 -16.51
N LEU A 22 11.35 -5.46 -15.71
CA LEU A 22 11.47 -5.40 -14.24
C LEU A 22 12.94 -5.36 -13.79
N LYS A 23 13.85 -6.07 -14.45
CA LYS A 23 15.30 -6.04 -14.15
C LYS A 23 15.95 -4.69 -14.48
N ASN A 24 15.41 -3.95 -15.45
CA ASN A 24 15.92 -2.64 -15.83
C ASN A 24 15.60 -1.56 -14.78
N ILE A 25 14.53 -1.72 -13.98
CA ILE A 25 14.04 -0.71 -13.04
C ILE A 25 15.13 -0.21 -12.07
N PRO A 26 15.88 -1.08 -11.33
CA PRO A 26 16.89 -0.62 -10.40
C PRO A 26 18.06 0.14 -11.08
N GLN A 27 18.40 -0.26 -12.30
CA GLN A 27 19.45 0.41 -13.08
C GLN A 27 18.96 1.80 -13.54
N ASN A 28 17.76 1.88 -14.11
CA ASN A 28 17.19 3.16 -14.57
C ASN A 28 16.98 4.14 -13.41
N ILE A 29 16.59 3.68 -12.22
CA ILE A 29 16.49 4.55 -11.03
C ILE A 29 17.86 5.15 -10.68
N ARG A 30 18.95 4.37 -10.75
CA ARG A 30 20.31 4.87 -10.47
C ARG A 30 20.82 5.84 -11.53
N GLU A 31 20.47 5.63 -12.79
CA GLU A 31 20.85 6.49 -13.91
C GLU A 31 20.09 7.82 -13.88
N VAL A 32 18.77 7.77 -13.68
CA VAL A 32 17.89 8.94 -13.69
C VAL A 32 17.95 9.74 -12.40
N GLN A 33 18.22 9.07 -11.25
CA GLN A 33 18.22 9.66 -9.90
C GLN A 33 16.94 10.47 -9.60
N PRO A 34 15.74 9.85 -9.70
CA PRO A 34 14.49 10.56 -9.55
C PRO A 34 14.32 11.10 -8.12
N HIS A 35 13.64 12.24 -7.99
CA HIS A 35 13.28 12.81 -6.68
C HIS A 35 12.06 12.11 -6.06
N PHE A 36 11.15 11.63 -6.89
CA PHE A 36 10.03 10.79 -6.45
C PHE A 36 9.75 9.69 -7.46
N LEU A 37 9.14 8.62 -7.02
CA LEU A 37 8.82 7.46 -7.82
C LEU A 37 7.36 7.08 -7.64
N LEU A 38 6.62 6.98 -8.75
CA LEU A 38 5.30 6.37 -8.74
C LEU A 38 5.50 4.86 -8.63
N SER A 39 4.91 4.24 -7.63
CA SER A 39 5.13 2.82 -7.33
C SER A 39 3.83 2.12 -7.00
N VAL A 40 3.74 0.87 -7.43
CA VAL A 40 2.72 -0.05 -6.93
C VAL A 40 3.27 -0.85 -5.74
N PRO A 41 2.43 -1.34 -4.82
CA PRO A 41 2.88 -2.07 -3.64
C PRO A 41 3.83 -3.24 -3.96
N ALA A 42 3.53 -4.02 -5.00
CA ALA A 42 4.36 -5.16 -5.43
C ALA A 42 5.81 -4.78 -5.76
N LEU A 43 6.03 -3.65 -6.45
CA LEU A 43 7.38 -3.18 -6.78
C LEU A 43 8.13 -2.77 -5.51
N ALA A 44 7.48 -2.07 -4.60
CA ALA A 44 8.06 -1.66 -3.33
C ALA A 44 8.42 -2.89 -2.46
N LYS A 45 7.57 -3.92 -2.41
CA LYS A 45 7.86 -5.20 -1.73
C LYS A 45 9.11 -5.86 -2.32
N ASN A 46 9.25 -5.88 -3.64
CA ASN A 46 10.44 -6.45 -4.30
C ASN A 46 11.72 -5.67 -3.95
N PHE A 47 11.67 -4.35 -3.92
CA PHE A 47 12.81 -3.55 -3.48
C PHE A 47 13.18 -3.83 -2.02
N ARG A 48 12.20 -3.92 -1.12
CA ARG A 48 12.45 -4.30 0.28
C ARG A 48 13.13 -5.65 0.39
N LYS A 49 12.63 -6.68 -0.29
CA LYS A 49 13.26 -8.01 -0.34
C LYS A 49 14.71 -7.94 -0.85
N GLY A 50 14.96 -7.14 -1.89
CA GLY A 50 16.32 -6.91 -2.42
C GLY A 50 17.26 -6.24 -1.40
N ILE A 51 16.78 -5.23 -0.68
CA ILE A 51 17.52 -4.55 0.39
C ILE A 51 17.86 -5.54 1.50
N GLU A 52 16.87 -6.25 2.04
CA GLU A 52 17.05 -7.23 3.12
C GLU A 52 18.01 -8.35 2.71
N SER A 53 17.91 -8.86 1.48
CA SER A 53 18.83 -9.85 0.92
C SER A 53 20.26 -9.31 0.83
N SER A 54 20.43 -8.08 0.35
CA SER A 54 21.76 -7.44 0.25
C SER A 54 22.39 -7.20 1.62
N ILE A 55 21.60 -6.85 2.62
CA ILE A 55 22.06 -6.69 4.01
C ILE A 55 22.49 -8.04 4.60
N ARG A 56 21.67 -9.09 4.39
CA ARG A 56 21.97 -10.46 4.85
C ARG A 56 23.26 -11.01 4.24
N ALA A 57 23.50 -10.73 2.95
CA ALA A 57 24.72 -11.13 2.26
C ALA A 57 26.00 -10.48 2.85
N LYS A 58 25.89 -9.35 3.57
CA LYS A 58 27.01 -8.70 4.27
C LYS A 58 27.35 -9.33 5.63
N GLY A 59 26.62 -10.36 6.04
CA GLY A 59 26.87 -11.14 7.25
C GLY A 59 25.94 -10.81 8.42
N LYS A 60 25.88 -11.75 9.36
CA LYS A 60 24.97 -11.71 10.53
C LYS A 60 25.09 -10.46 11.39
N PHE A 61 26.31 -9.92 11.56
CA PHE A 61 26.53 -8.70 12.33
C PHE A 61 25.82 -7.49 11.68
N THR A 62 26.00 -7.31 10.37
CA THR A 62 25.37 -6.22 9.62
C THR A 62 23.84 -6.37 9.62
N GLU A 63 23.33 -7.58 9.47
CA GLU A 63 21.90 -7.88 9.55
C GLU A 63 21.37 -7.56 10.96
N GLY A 64 22.05 -7.96 12.02
CA GLY A 64 21.65 -7.65 13.40
C GLY A 64 21.62 -6.15 13.69
N LEU A 65 22.65 -5.42 13.22
CA LEU A 65 22.72 -3.97 13.37
C LEU A 65 21.61 -3.26 12.57
N PHE A 66 21.32 -3.70 11.35
CA PHE A 66 20.24 -3.15 10.53
C PHE A 66 18.87 -3.38 11.17
N ASN A 67 18.62 -4.57 11.71
CA ASN A 67 17.38 -4.88 12.42
C ASN A 67 17.22 -4.05 13.70
N LEU A 68 18.30 -3.80 14.44
CA LEU A 68 18.29 -2.90 15.60
C LEU A 68 17.96 -1.47 15.17
N ALA A 69 18.57 -0.98 14.09
CA ALA A 69 18.31 0.34 13.53
C ALA A 69 16.85 0.51 13.11
N LEU A 70 16.26 -0.48 12.42
CA LEU A 70 14.84 -0.48 12.03
C LEU A 70 13.93 -0.44 13.26
N ARG A 71 14.17 -1.29 14.28
CA ARG A 71 13.38 -1.29 15.52
C ARG A 71 13.43 0.06 16.21
N THR A 72 14.62 0.66 16.34
CA THR A 72 14.77 1.99 16.94
C THR A 72 14.02 3.05 16.16
N ALA A 73 14.11 3.04 14.82
CA ALA A 73 13.39 3.95 13.96
C ALA A 73 11.86 3.73 14.04
N TYR A 74 11.37 2.50 14.16
CA TYR A 74 9.94 2.21 14.31
C TYR A 74 9.39 2.77 15.62
N ILE A 75 10.12 2.63 16.73
CA ILE A 75 9.74 3.23 18.03
C ILE A 75 9.71 4.75 17.93
N TYR A 76 10.73 5.35 17.32
CA TYR A 76 10.84 6.79 17.14
C TYR A 76 9.73 7.36 16.24
N ASN A 77 9.45 6.71 15.12
CA ASN A 77 8.47 7.15 14.13
C ASN A 77 7.01 6.91 14.56
N ARG A 78 6.75 5.90 15.40
CA ARG A 78 5.42 5.51 15.90
C ARG A 78 4.43 5.24 14.73
N ASP A 79 3.48 6.15 14.56
CA ASP A 79 2.41 6.15 13.53
C ASP A 79 2.75 7.03 12.31
N GLY A 80 3.96 7.57 12.24
CA GLY A 80 4.41 8.51 11.23
C GLY A 80 4.07 9.97 11.58
N TYR A 81 2.86 10.25 12.05
CA TYR A 81 2.39 11.59 12.42
C TYR A 81 2.96 12.09 13.74
N SER A 82 3.13 11.20 14.70
CA SER A 82 3.65 11.49 16.03
C SER A 82 5.15 11.24 16.19
N LYS A 83 5.91 11.32 15.10
CA LYS A 83 7.37 11.09 15.06
C LYS A 83 8.10 11.95 16.10
N GLY A 84 8.93 11.27 16.93
CA GLY A 84 9.79 11.94 17.92
C GLY A 84 9.07 12.67 19.03
N ARG A 85 7.76 12.51 19.22
CA ARG A 85 7.00 13.18 20.29
C ARG A 85 7.15 12.45 21.65
N GLY A 86 7.08 13.24 22.72
CA GLY A 86 7.22 12.74 24.09
C GLY A 86 8.61 12.17 24.36
N TRP A 87 8.70 11.12 25.18
CA TRP A 87 9.99 10.50 25.57
C TRP A 87 10.81 9.99 24.38
N ARG A 88 10.19 9.74 23.22
CA ARG A 88 10.87 9.21 22.02
C ARG A 88 11.91 10.18 21.45
N ILE A 89 11.86 11.45 21.82
CA ILE A 89 12.88 12.43 21.41
C ILE A 89 14.30 12.02 21.81
N VAL A 90 14.45 11.24 22.90
CA VAL A 90 15.74 10.74 23.36
C VAL A 90 16.39 9.74 22.39
N LEU A 91 15.59 9.14 21.49
CA LEU A 91 16.10 8.23 20.45
C LEU A 91 16.67 8.97 19.23
N ASN A 92 16.47 10.29 19.12
CA ASN A 92 16.91 11.08 17.97
C ASN A 92 18.41 10.91 17.64
N PRO A 93 19.35 10.96 18.60
CA PRO A 93 20.77 10.77 18.29
C PRO A 93 21.08 9.37 17.74
N ALA A 94 20.43 8.33 18.27
CA ALA A 94 20.59 6.96 17.79
C ALA A 94 20.03 6.78 16.36
N VAL A 95 18.85 7.34 16.08
CA VAL A 95 18.25 7.32 14.76
C VAL A 95 19.11 8.08 13.76
N ALA A 96 19.65 9.24 14.13
CA ALA A 96 20.56 10.02 13.27
C ALA A 96 21.86 9.25 12.97
N LEU A 97 22.41 8.55 13.97
CA LEU A 97 23.60 7.70 13.78
C LEU A 97 23.30 6.55 12.80
N PHE A 98 22.21 5.81 13.02
CA PHE A 98 21.81 4.71 12.14
C PHE A 98 21.50 5.20 10.72
N ASP A 99 20.91 6.39 10.59
CA ASP A 99 20.68 7.02 9.29
C ASP A 99 22.03 7.24 8.56
N ALA A 100 23.00 7.85 9.21
CA ALA A 100 24.30 8.17 8.61
C ALA A 100 25.09 6.92 8.19
N ILE A 101 25.08 5.84 8.99
CA ILE A 101 25.92 4.66 8.74
C ILE A 101 25.25 3.56 7.93
N LEU A 102 23.90 3.48 7.96
CA LEU A 102 23.13 2.39 7.34
C LEU A 102 22.12 2.90 6.31
N PHE A 103 21.14 3.71 6.72
CA PHE A 103 20.01 4.06 5.87
C PHE A 103 20.40 4.96 4.69
N ARG A 104 21.35 5.84 4.88
CA ARG A 104 21.93 6.65 3.79
C ARG A 104 22.49 5.76 2.66
N LYS A 105 23.21 4.69 3.00
CA LYS A 105 23.73 3.73 2.00
C LYS A 105 22.62 2.99 1.25
N VAL A 106 21.50 2.73 1.91
CA VAL A 106 20.31 2.16 1.25
C VAL A 106 19.72 3.16 0.26
N ARG A 107 19.62 4.44 0.64
CA ARG A 107 19.14 5.51 -0.26
C ARG A 107 20.06 5.72 -1.46
N GLU A 108 21.36 5.60 -1.29
CA GLU A 108 22.33 5.67 -2.39
C GLU A 108 22.11 4.59 -3.45
N ALA A 109 21.60 3.41 -3.06
CA ALA A 109 21.23 2.36 -4.00
C ALA A 109 20.02 2.74 -4.90
N PHE A 110 19.22 3.75 -4.49
CA PHE A 110 18.16 4.37 -5.28
C PHE A 110 18.62 5.65 -6.01
N GLY A 111 19.93 5.82 -6.23
CA GLY A 111 20.50 7.00 -6.89
C GLY A 111 20.74 8.20 -5.97
N GLY A 112 20.41 8.12 -4.69
CA GLY A 112 20.68 9.14 -3.68
C GLY A 112 19.73 10.35 -3.65
N SER A 113 19.01 10.62 -4.74
CA SER A 113 18.10 11.77 -4.86
C SER A 113 16.66 11.47 -4.49
N LEU A 114 16.29 10.20 -4.35
CA LEU A 114 14.92 9.77 -4.09
C LEU A 114 14.45 10.21 -2.70
N GLN A 115 13.42 11.06 -2.66
CA GLN A 115 12.86 11.65 -1.44
C GLN A 115 11.64 10.86 -0.92
N PHE A 116 10.79 10.36 -1.84
CA PHE A 116 9.57 9.63 -1.46
C PHE A 116 9.04 8.78 -2.63
N PHE A 117 8.22 7.80 -2.28
CA PHE A 117 7.34 7.10 -3.21
C PHE A 117 5.94 7.68 -3.13
N VAL A 118 5.22 7.63 -4.26
CA VAL A 118 3.78 7.85 -4.31
C VAL A 118 3.13 6.53 -4.66
N GLY A 119 2.30 6.03 -3.76
CA GLY A 119 1.52 4.82 -3.94
C GLY A 119 0.03 5.13 -4.12
N GLY A 120 -0.63 4.39 -4.99
CA GLY A 120 -2.06 4.50 -5.22
C GLY A 120 -2.59 3.25 -5.93
N GLY A 121 -3.91 3.15 -6.06
CA GLY A 121 -4.58 2.08 -6.78
C GLY A 121 -4.74 0.75 -6.03
N ALA A 122 -4.12 0.59 -4.86
CA ALA A 122 -4.31 -0.54 -3.95
C ALA A 122 -4.00 -0.10 -2.51
N LEU A 123 -4.51 -0.84 -1.53
CA LEU A 123 -4.14 -0.63 -0.13
C LEU A 123 -2.65 -0.94 0.06
N LEU A 124 -1.96 -0.06 0.75
CA LEU A 124 -0.53 -0.21 1.00
C LEU A 124 -0.33 -0.79 2.41
N ASP A 125 0.36 -1.92 2.48
CA ASP A 125 0.72 -2.56 3.74
C ASP A 125 1.43 -1.58 4.69
N THR A 126 0.93 -1.50 5.93
CA THR A 126 1.46 -0.62 6.98
C THR A 126 2.92 -0.93 7.33
N GLU A 127 3.33 -2.20 7.31
CA GLU A 127 4.71 -2.58 7.58
C GLU A 127 5.65 -2.13 6.46
N LEU A 128 5.18 -2.10 5.22
CA LEU A 128 5.93 -1.57 4.10
C LEU A 128 6.10 -0.05 4.23
N GLN A 129 5.05 0.67 4.62
CA GLN A 129 5.11 2.11 4.91
C GLN A 129 6.12 2.41 6.03
N ARG A 130 6.06 1.65 7.13
CA ARG A 130 6.99 1.79 8.27
C ARG A 130 8.44 1.57 7.87
N PHE A 131 8.70 0.54 7.07
CA PHE A 131 10.02 0.23 6.56
C PHE A 131 10.61 1.39 5.75
N TYR A 132 9.87 1.86 4.75
CA TYR A 132 10.33 2.94 3.89
C TYR A 132 10.46 4.28 4.64
N TYR A 133 9.56 4.54 5.57
CA TYR A 133 9.66 5.72 6.42
C TYR A 133 10.90 5.67 7.33
N ALA A 134 11.26 4.49 7.86
CA ALA A 134 12.43 4.31 8.70
C ALA A 134 13.74 4.54 7.93
N ILE A 135 13.83 4.09 6.68
CA ILE A 135 15.04 4.31 5.84
C ILE A 135 15.09 5.70 5.19
N GLY A 136 14.10 6.56 5.47
CA GLY A 136 14.08 7.96 5.02
C GLY A 136 13.58 8.19 3.60
N ILE A 137 12.86 7.22 3.01
CA ILE A 137 12.17 7.34 1.72
C ILE A 137 10.70 6.98 1.93
N PRO A 138 9.88 7.85 2.56
CA PRO A 138 8.50 7.53 2.89
C PRO A 138 7.68 7.17 1.66
N MET A 139 6.71 6.26 1.84
CA MET A 139 5.68 5.97 0.85
C MET A 139 4.41 6.72 1.21
N TYR A 140 4.05 7.69 0.41
CA TYR A 140 2.82 8.44 0.57
C TYR A 140 1.69 7.78 -0.21
N GLN A 141 0.69 7.33 0.51
CA GLN A 141 -0.53 6.80 -0.08
C GLN A 141 -1.56 7.91 -0.26
N GLY A 142 -2.24 7.89 -1.41
CA GLY A 142 -3.42 8.66 -1.68
C GLY A 142 -4.63 7.75 -1.96
N TYR A 143 -5.81 8.34 -1.88
CA TYR A 143 -7.07 7.71 -2.27
C TYR A 143 -7.78 8.56 -3.30
N GLY A 144 -8.36 7.89 -4.26
CA GLY A 144 -9.17 8.53 -5.29
C GLY A 144 -9.68 7.53 -6.31
N LEU A 145 -10.52 8.01 -7.20
CA LEU A 145 -11.17 7.25 -8.26
C LEU A 145 -11.38 8.15 -9.48
N SER A 146 -11.59 7.56 -10.65
CA SER A 146 -11.78 8.30 -11.90
C SER A 146 -12.93 9.28 -11.84
N GLU A 147 -13.99 8.91 -11.13
CA GLU A 147 -15.19 9.71 -10.87
C GLU A 147 -14.93 10.96 -10.03
N ALA A 148 -13.75 11.05 -9.38
CA ALA A 148 -13.31 12.19 -8.56
C ALA A 148 -12.08 12.92 -9.11
N THR A 149 -11.68 12.74 -10.33
CA THR A 149 -10.67 13.44 -11.17
C THR A 149 -9.30 13.72 -10.50
N PRO A 150 -8.49 12.77 -10.14
CA PRO A 150 -8.79 11.46 -9.55
C PRO A 150 -8.63 11.42 -8.03
N VAL A 151 -8.07 12.47 -7.36
CA VAL A 151 -7.57 12.40 -5.98
C VAL A 151 -8.55 13.05 -4.99
N ILE A 152 -8.89 12.30 -3.95
CA ILE A 152 -9.75 12.73 -2.84
C ILE A 152 -8.92 13.08 -1.61
N SER A 153 -7.96 12.21 -1.26
CA SER A 153 -7.09 12.43 -0.10
C SER A 153 -5.65 11.99 -0.40
N ALA A 154 -4.68 12.56 0.31
CA ALA A 154 -3.28 12.18 0.18
C ALA A 154 -2.51 12.40 1.48
N ASN A 155 -1.59 11.49 1.77
CA ASN A 155 -0.52 11.73 2.73
C ASN A 155 0.52 12.68 2.13
N SER A 156 1.11 13.54 2.96
CA SER A 156 2.22 14.40 2.56
C SER A 156 3.22 14.58 3.69
N GLY A 157 4.50 14.80 3.36
CA GLY A 157 5.53 14.95 4.37
C GLY A 157 5.51 16.28 5.10
N LYS A 158 5.10 17.35 4.44
CA LYS A 158 5.31 18.73 4.93
C LYS A 158 4.02 19.45 5.33
N TYR A 159 2.95 19.32 4.55
CA TYR A 159 1.79 20.19 4.68
C TYR A 159 0.63 19.58 5.48
N HIS A 160 0.32 18.31 5.27
CA HIS A 160 -0.85 17.65 5.85
C HIS A 160 -0.51 16.52 6.81
N GLY A 161 0.77 16.15 6.89
CA GLY A 161 1.23 15.03 7.69
C GLY A 161 1.11 13.68 6.98
N HIS A 162 1.73 12.67 7.60
CA HIS A 162 1.71 11.29 7.15
C HIS A 162 1.35 10.40 8.32
N LYS A 163 0.36 9.54 8.15
CA LYS A 163 -0.06 8.57 9.17
C LYS A 163 -0.17 7.19 8.54
N PHE A 164 0.52 6.22 9.14
CA PHE A 164 0.57 4.86 8.59
C PHE A 164 -0.81 4.23 8.51
N GLY A 165 -1.07 3.53 7.42
CA GLY A 165 -2.36 2.89 7.14
C GLY A 165 -3.45 3.83 6.64
N SER A 166 -3.26 5.16 6.76
CA SER A 166 -4.23 6.13 6.23
C SER A 166 -3.99 6.44 4.76
N SER A 167 -5.04 6.89 4.09
CA SER A 167 -4.96 7.48 2.75
C SER A 167 -4.70 8.99 2.79
N GLY A 168 -4.33 9.53 3.97
CA GLY A 168 -4.00 10.94 4.17
C GLY A 168 -5.20 11.81 4.51
N LYS A 169 -4.99 13.13 4.43
CA LYS A 169 -6.04 14.13 4.65
C LYS A 169 -6.74 14.50 3.34
N ILE A 170 -7.98 14.94 3.47
CA ILE A 170 -8.81 15.36 2.35
C ILE A 170 -8.19 16.57 1.68
N LEU A 171 -8.19 16.59 0.36
CA LEU A 171 -7.74 17.73 -0.41
C LEU A 171 -8.80 18.84 -0.42
N ILE A 172 -8.37 20.06 -0.22
CA ILE A 172 -9.25 21.25 -0.27
C ILE A 172 -9.34 21.73 -1.74
N PRO A 173 -10.52 22.09 -2.26
CA PRO A 173 -11.81 22.29 -1.58
C PRO A 173 -12.77 21.10 -1.83
N LEU A 174 -12.73 20.07 -1.01
CA LEU A 174 -13.67 18.96 -1.06
C LEU A 174 -14.46 18.86 0.24
N ASP A 175 -15.77 18.62 0.12
CA ASP A 175 -16.60 18.15 1.22
C ASP A 175 -16.56 16.62 1.26
N LEU A 176 -16.45 16.03 2.43
CA LEU A 176 -16.51 14.59 2.63
C LEU A 176 -17.43 14.26 3.81
N LYS A 177 -18.21 13.24 3.68
CA LYS A 177 -19.03 12.62 4.73
C LYS A 177 -18.80 11.13 4.75
N ILE A 178 -19.04 10.54 5.91
CA ILE A 178 -19.14 9.09 6.08
C ILE A 178 -20.59 8.79 6.42
N LEU A 179 -21.23 7.96 5.60
CA LEU A 179 -22.66 7.61 5.75
C LEU A 179 -22.82 6.17 6.21
N ASN A 180 -23.78 5.93 7.13
CA ASN A 180 -24.22 4.58 7.47
C ASN A 180 -25.14 3.98 6.38
N GLU A 181 -25.63 2.77 6.60
CA GLU A 181 -26.51 2.07 5.64
C GLU A 181 -27.87 2.77 5.44
N GLU A 182 -28.31 3.56 6.42
CA GLU A 182 -29.55 4.36 6.35
C GLU A 182 -29.33 5.71 5.66
N GLY A 183 -28.09 6.02 5.22
CA GLY A 183 -27.74 7.28 4.57
C GLY A 183 -27.50 8.46 5.52
N ASN A 184 -27.40 8.22 6.82
CA ASN A 184 -27.12 9.25 7.82
C ASN A 184 -25.62 9.43 8.01
N GLU A 185 -25.17 10.68 8.19
CA GLU A 185 -23.78 10.97 8.50
C GLU A 185 -23.42 10.46 9.89
N VAL A 186 -22.29 9.76 9.99
CA VAL A 186 -21.80 9.18 11.25
C VAL A 186 -20.67 10.03 11.85
N PRO A 187 -20.49 9.98 13.18
CA PRO A 187 -19.38 10.65 13.87
C PRO A 187 -18.03 10.13 13.40
N ARG A 188 -16.97 10.97 13.64
CA ARG A 188 -15.59 10.57 13.41
C ARG A 188 -15.25 9.27 14.12
N GLY A 189 -14.41 8.44 13.49
CA GLY A 189 -14.03 7.10 13.95
C GLY A 189 -15.03 6.00 13.64
N GLN A 190 -16.27 6.31 13.24
CA GLN A 190 -17.24 5.31 12.81
C GLN A 190 -17.09 5.02 11.31
N LYS A 191 -17.29 3.75 10.97
CA LYS A 191 -17.17 3.23 9.60
C LYS A 191 -18.48 3.47 8.83
N GLY A 192 -18.37 3.79 7.55
CA GLY A 192 -19.51 3.94 6.65
C GLY A 192 -19.03 4.16 5.21
N GLU A 193 -19.97 4.45 4.31
CA GLU A 193 -19.68 4.80 2.93
C GLU A 193 -19.01 6.18 2.86
N ILE A 194 -17.93 6.26 2.11
CA ILE A 194 -17.26 7.54 1.81
C ILE A 194 -18.07 8.22 0.69
N VAL A 195 -18.60 9.42 0.98
CA VAL A 195 -19.25 10.25 -0.03
C VAL A 195 -18.56 11.62 -0.09
N ILE A 196 -18.42 12.15 -1.30
CA ILE A 196 -17.73 13.42 -1.51
C ILE A 196 -18.55 14.36 -2.39
N ARG A 197 -18.30 15.64 -2.22
CA ARG A 197 -18.83 16.72 -3.06
C ARG A 197 -17.74 17.75 -3.34
N GLY A 198 -17.64 18.20 -4.60
CA GLY A 198 -16.66 19.20 -5.01
C GLY A 198 -16.57 19.31 -6.53
N GLU A 199 -15.79 20.27 -7.00
CA GLU A 199 -15.57 20.53 -8.43
C GLU A 199 -14.84 19.40 -9.17
N ASN A 200 -14.18 18.49 -8.42
CA ASN A 200 -13.50 17.34 -8.97
C ASN A 200 -14.44 16.15 -9.26
N VAL A 201 -15.70 16.21 -8.82
CA VAL A 201 -16.69 15.16 -9.11
C VAL A 201 -17.04 15.19 -10.59
N MET A 202 -17.06 14.03 -11.23
CA MET A 202 -17.41 13.86 -12.65
C MET A 202 -18.78 14.45 -12.99
N ALA A 203 -18.94 14.88 -14.23
CA ALA A 203 -20.26 15.28 -14.76
C ALA A 203 -21.21 14.07 -14.94
N GLY A 204 -20.68 12.87 -15.10
CA GLY A 204 -21.42 11.62 -15.22
C GLY A 204 -20.75 10.62 -16.14
N TYR A 205 -21.33 9.43 -16.22
CA TYR A 205 -20.91 8.37 -17.14
C TYR A 205 -21.42 8.63 -18.56
N TRP A 206 -20.55 8.47 -19.53
CA TRP A 206 -20.88 8.70 -20.94
C TRP A 206 -22.02 7.79 -21.41
N LYS A 207 -23.08 8.40 -21.90
CA LYS A 207 -24.31 7.72 -22.40
C LYS A 207 -24.93 6.74 -21.39
N ASN A 208 -24.73 6.95 -20.10
CA ASN A 208 -25.30 6.11 -19.04
C ASN A 208 -25.89 6.99 -17.92
N PRO A 209 -27.04 7.64 -18.14
CA PRO A 209 -27.68 8.51 -17.17
C PRO A 209 -28.16 7.76 -15.92
N GLU A 210 -28.59 6.51 -16.07
CA GLU A 210 -29.06 5.67 -14.96
C GLU A 210 -27.92 5.42 -13.97
N ALA A 211 -26.78 4.90 -14.41
CA ALA A 211 -25.61 4.71 -13.54
C ALA A 211 -25.10 6.03 -12.96
N THR A 212 -25.24 7.15 -13.69
CA THR A 212 -24.87 8.47 -13.17
C THR A 212 -25.78 8.88 -12.01
N ALA A 213 -27.12 8.71 -12.14
CA ALA A 213 -28.06 9.02 -11.09
C ALA A 213 -27.90 8.12 -9.85
N ASP A 214 -27.49 6.88 -10.05
CA ASP A 214 -27.18 5.95 -8.95
C ASP A 214 -25.91 6.31 -8.20
N THR A 215 -24.93 6.90 -8.90
CA THR A 215 -23.62 7.21 -8.34
C THR A 215 -23.52 8.63 -7.79
N VAL A 216 -24.15 9.61 -8.45
CA VAL A 216 -24.17 11.02 -8.01
C VAL A 216 -25.58 11.40 -7.61
N ARG A 217 -25.80 11.57 -6.30
CA ARG A 217 -27.12 11.88 -5.71
C ARG A 217 -27.03 13.20 -4.96
N ASP A 218 -27.92 14.13 -5.29
CA ASP A 218 -27.97 15.46 -4.68
C ASP A 218 -26.62 16.20 -4.64
N GLY A 219 -25.81 15.99 -5.69
CA GLY A 219 -24.45 16.57 -5.82
C GLY A 219 -23.38 15.84 -5.02
N TRP A 220 -23.69 14.74 -4.35
CA TRP A 220 -22.76 13.88 -3.65
C TRP A 220 -22.40 12.66 -4.48
N LEU A 221 -21.11 12.41 -4.68
CA LEU A 221 -20.60 11.18 -5.27
C LEU A 221 -20.54 10.09 -4.21
N HIS A 222 -21.33 9.05 -4.39
CA HIS A 222 -21.29 7.80 -3.64
C HIS A 222 -20.18 6.93 -4.19
N THR A 223 -19.07 6.83 -3.45
CA THR A 223 -17.87 6.13 -3.97
C THR A 223 -18.01 4.62 -4.00
N GLY A 224 -18.93 4.07 -3.20
CA GLY A 224 -19.06 2.64 -2.96
C GLY A 224 -17.90 2.06 -2.15
N ASP A 225 -17.01 2.90 -1.61
CA ASP A 225 -15.91 2.51 -0.76
C ASP A 225 -16.27 2.77 0.71
N MET A 226 -15.91 1.83 1.59
CA MET A 226 -16.07 1.97 3.03
C MET A 226 -14.83 2.58 3.64
N GLY A 227 -15.03 3.47 4.62
CA GLY A 227 -13.93 4.09 5.36
C GLY A 227 -14.39 4.82 6.61
N TYR A 228 -13.47 5.51 7.23
CA TYR A 228 -13.73 6.40 8.36
C TYR A 228 -12.69 7.53 8.42
N VAL A 229 -13.06 8.63 9.06
CA VAL A 229 -12.15 9.76 9.32
C VAL A 229 -11.84 9.82 10.81
N THR A 230 -10.56 9.92 11.14
CA THR A 230 -10.11 10.05 12.53
C THR A 230 -10.29 11.48 13.07
N GLU A 231 -10.20 11.67 14.40
CA GLU A 231 -10.30 12.99 15.06
C GLU A 231 -9.24 14.00 14.56
N ASP A 232 -8.11 13.51 14.07
CA ASP A 232 -7.01 14.31 13.51
C ASP A 232 -7.07 14.42 11.96
N ASP A 233 -8.25 14.20 11.38
CA ASP A 233 -8.60 14.37 9.95
C ASP A 233 -7.94 13.41 8.96
N PHE A 234 -7.45 12.25 9.39
CA PHE A 234 -6.95 11.24 8.46
C PHE A 234 -8.06 10.31 7.99
N LEU A 235 -8.18 10.14 6.67
CA LEU A 235 -9.08 9.18 6.04
C LEU A 235 -8.43 7.80 6.01
N TYR A 236 -9.18 6.80 6.44
CA TYR A 236 -8.85 5.37 6.30
C TYR A 236 -9.86 4.73 5.37
N VAL A 237 -9.40 4.20 4.25
CA VAL A 237 -10.19 3.43 3.30
C VAL A 237 -10.05 1.96 3.65
N LEU A 238 -11.16 1.26 3.79
CA LEU A 238 -11.20 -0.13 4.25
C LEU A 238 -11.48 -1.13 3.11
N GLY A 239 -11.97 -0.66 1.98
CA GLY A 239 -12.29 -1.47 0.82
C GLY A 239 -13.67 -1.15 0.26
N ARG A 240 -14.14 -1.92 -0.73
CA ARG A 240 -15.43 -1.69 -1.38
C ARG A 240 -16.57 -2.35 -0.63
N PHE A 241 -17.70 -1.65 -0.48
CA PHE A 241 -18.91 -2.19 0.16
C PHE A 241 -19.36 -3.51 -0.45
N LYS A 242 -19.37 -3.60 -1.78
CA LYS A 242 -19.81 -4.81 -2.51
C LYS A 242 -18.84 -6.00 -2.39
N SER A 243 -17.62 -5.75 -1.96
CA SER A 243 -16.58 -6.79 -1.81
C SER A 243 -16.42 -7.24 -0.36
N LEU A 244 -17.16 -6.64 0.58
CA LEU A 244 -17.05 -7.00 1.99
C LEU A 244 -17.48 -8.44 2.22
N LEU A 245 -16.69 -9.13 3.00
CA LEU A 245 -17.08 -10.42 3.57
C LEU A 245 -18.01 -10.18 4.76
N ILE A 246 -19.00 -11.02 4.89
CA ILE A 246 -19.93 -10.99 6.02
C ILE A 246 -19.70 -12.24 6.84
N ALA A 247 -19.25 -12.09 8.08
CA ALA A 247 -19.07 -13.18 9.02
C ALA A 247 -20.43 -13.75 9.49
N SER A 248 -20.41 -14.90 10.13
CA SER A 248 -21.63 -15.55 10.63
C SER A 248 -22.36 -14.74 11.72
N ASP A 249 -21.66 -13.84 12.40
CA ASP A 249 -22.19 -12.88 13.39
C ASP A 249 -22.67 -11.56 12.75
N GLY A 250 -22.54 -11.42 11.42
CA GLY A 250 -22.90 -10.23 10.67
C GLY A 250 -21.82 -9.16 10.58
N GLU A 251 -20.64 -9.37 11.20
CA GLU A 251 -19.53 -8.43 11.06
C GLU A 251 -19.04 -8.37 9.62
N LYS A 252 -18.81 -7.13 9.12
CA LYS A 252 -18.34 -6.87 7.75
C LYS A 252 -16.85 -6.51 7.77
N TYR A 253 -16.07 -7.19 6.93
CA TYR A 253 -14.64 -6.95 6.81
C TYR A 253 -14.16 -7.06 5.36
N SER A 254 -13.10 -6.31 5.02
CA SER A 254 -12.53 -6.31 3.68
C SER A 254 -11.68 -7.56 3.44
N PRO A 255 -11.88 -8.29 2.33
CA PRO A 255 -11.03 -9.40 1.95
C PRO A 255 -9.61 -8.98 1.57
N GLU A 256 -9.45 -7.78 1.01
CA GLU A 256 -8.22 -7.32 0.35
C GLU A 256 -6.98 -7.43 1.25
N GLY A 257 -7.08 -6.98 2.50
CA GLY A 257 -5.95 -7.06 3.45
C GLY A 257 -5.59 -8.50 3.84
N MET A 258 -6.57 -9.41 3.89
CA MET A 258 -6.35 -10.82 4.17
C MET A 258 -5.77 -11.55 2.95
N GLU A 259 -6.30 -11.29 1.76
CA GLU A 259 -5.81 -11.82 0.49
C GLU A 259 -4.35 -11.44 0.28
N GLU A 260 -4.02 -10.17 0.48
CA GLU A 260 -2.66 -9.66 0.37
C GLU A 260 -1.72 -10.31 1.41
N ALA A 261 -2.16 -10.45 2.66
CA ALA A 261 -1.37 -11.07 3.72
C ALA A 261 -1.10 -12.56 3.46
N ILE A 262 -2.04 -13.29 2.86
CA ILE A 262 -1.89 -14.70 2.49
C ILE A 262 -0.85 -14.84 1.37
N VAL A 263 -0.99 -14.05 0.30
CA VAL A 263 -0.03 -14.05 -0.84
C VAL A 263 1.38 -13.67 -0.37
N ASP A 264 1.50 -12.72 0.55
CA ASP A 264 2.80 -12.30 1.08
C ASP A 264 3.51 -13.35 1.94
N LYS A 265 2.73 -14.16 2.67
CA LYS A 265 3.26 -15.18 3.57
C LYS A 265 3.53 -16.52 2.88
N SER A 266 2.88 -16.79 1.76
CA SER A 266 3.04 -18.04 1.03
C SER A 266 3.72 -17.82 -0.32
N PRO A 267 4.92 -18.38 -0.57
CA PRO A 267 5.55 -18.32 -1.89
C PRO A 267 4.83 -19.19 -2.92
N TYR A 268 3.88 -20.02 -2.49
CA TYR A 268 3.18 -21.00 -3.33
C TYR A 268 1.85 -20.48 -3.87
N ILE A 269 1.44 -19.27 -3.48
CA ILE A 269 0.19 -18.63 -3.92
C ILE A 269 0.52 -17.37 -4.73
N ASP A 270 0.09 -17.34 -5.99
CA ASP A 270 0.20 -16.14 -6.84
C ASP A 270 -0.95 -15.18 -6.63
N GLN A 271 -2.18 -15.71 -6.50
CA GLN A 271 -3.39 -14.93 -6.29
C GLN A 271 -4.38 -15.73 -5.44
N ILE A 272 -5.19 -15.03 -4.67
CA ILE A 272 -6.28 -15.59 -3.89
C ILE A 272 -7.48 -14.66 -3.92
N ILE A 273 -8.68 -15.21 -3.97
CA ILE A 273 -9.94 -14.50 -3.76
C ILE A 273 -10.65 -15.19 -2.62
N ILE A 274 -10.96 -14.44 -1.57
CA ILE A 274 -11.66 -14.94 -0.39
C ILE A 274 -13.14 -14.60 -0.51
N HIS A 275 -14.01 -15.52 -0.10
CA HIS A 275 -15.44 -15.33 -0.07
C HIS A 275 -16.05 -15.83 1.23
N ASN A 276 -16.90 -14.99 1.83
CA ASN A 276 -17.80 -15.38 2.91
C ASN A 276 -19.08 -14.56 2.84
N ASN A 277 -20.21 -15.20 2.96
CA ASN A 277 -21.50 -14.55 3.06
C ASN A 277 -22.31 -15.24 4.16
N GLN A 278 -22.13 -14.81 5.41
CA GLN A 278 -22.77 -15.35 6.62
C GLN A 278 -22.56 -16.85 6.82
N SER A 279 -21.50 -17.42 6.22
CA SER A 279 -21.13 -18.81 6.39
C SER A 279 -20.24 -18.98 7.64
N PRO A 280 -20.33 -20.12 8.35
CA PRO A 280 -19.45 -20.41 9.48
C PRO A 280 -17.98 -20.60 9.07
N PHE A 281 -17.70 -20.69 7.77
CA PHE A 281 -16.34 -20.80 7.23
C PHE A 281 -16.16 -19.85 6.05
N THR A 282 -14.92 -19.41 5.87
CA THR A 282 -14.50 -18.60 4.74
C THR A 282 -13.91 -19.52 3.67
N GLY A 283 -14.44 -19.45 2.45
CA GLY A 283 -13.90 -20.15 1.29
C GLY A 283 -12.90 -19.28 0.52
N ALA A 284 -12.04 -19.93 -0.27
CA ALA A 284 -11.13 -19.22 -1.13
C ALA A 284 -10.94 -19.91 -2.49
N ILE A 285 -10.71 -19.10 -3.53
CA ILE A 285 -10.22 -19.56 -4.83
C ILE A 285 -8.75 -19.15 -4.91
N VAL A 286 -7.87 -20.10 -5.16
CA VAL A 286 -6.42 -19.91 -5.14
C VAL A 286 -5.84 -20.16 -6.52
N VAL A 287 -5.00 -19.26 -7.00
CA VAL A 287 -4.11 -19.47 -8.16
C VAL A 287 -2.73 -19.84 -7.63
N PRO A 288 -2.29 -21.10 -7.77
CA PRO A 288 -1.01 -21.53 -7.23
C PRO A 288 0.17 -21.03 -8.07
N ASN A 289 1.28 -20.72 -7.40
CA ASN A 289 2.57 -20.47 -8.03
C ASN A 289 3.20 -21.79 -8.48
N ARG A 290 2.92 -22.18 -9.71
CA ARG A 290 3.36 -23.47 -10.28
C ARG A 290 4.87 -23.63 -10.29
N GLU A 291 5.61 -22.55 -10.45
CA GLU A 291 7.08 -22.59 -10.49
C GLU A 291 7.69 -22.83 -9.10
N ALA A 292 7.16 -22.14 -8.08
CA ALA A 292 7.57 -22.33 -6.69
C ALA A 292 7.21 -23.75 -6.21
N LEU A 293 6.00 -24.22 -6.49
CA LEU A 293 5.57 -25.58 -6.17
C LEU A 293 6.45 -26.62 -6.86
N ARG A 294 6.76 -26.45 -8.15
CA ARG A 294 7.64 -27.38 -8.87
C ARG A 294 9.02 -27.48 -8.22
N ARG A 295 9.63 -26.34 -7.88
CA ARG A 295 10.94 -26.30 -7.20
C ARG A 295 10.91 -27.00 -5.85
N GLU A 296 9.84 -26.79 -5.08
CA GLU A 296 9.67 -27.45 -3.78
C GLU A 296 9.51 -28.98 -3.92
N LEU A 297 8.68 -29.43 -4.86
CA LEU A 297 8.48 -30.85 -5.14
C LEU A 297 9.76 -31.54 -5.64
N GLU A 298 10.56 -30.83 -6.46
CA GLU A 298 11.88 -31.31 -6.90
C GLU A 298 12.85 -31.40 -5.72
N ALA A 299 12.86 -30.39 -4.83
CA ALA A 299 13.70 -30.39 -3.63
C ALA A 299 13.33 -31.51 -2.67
N ARG A 300 12.03 -31.82 -2.52
CA ARG A 300 11.52 -32.97 -1.72
C ARG A 300 11.71 -34.32 -2.41
N LYS A 301 12.18 -34.34 -3.66
CA LYS A 301 12.30 -35.56 -4.48
C LYS A 301 10.97 -36.34 -4.64
N THR A 302 9.86 -35.61 -4.71
CA THR A 302 8.51 -36.19 -4.78
C THR A 302 8.31 -36.92 -6.10
N PRO A 303 7.87 -38.20 -6.10
CA PRO A 303 7.56 -38.93 -7.30
C PRO A 303 6.49 -38.25 -8.14
N GLU A 304 6.58 -38.37 -9.48
CA GLU A 304 5.67 -37.67 -10.39
C GLU A 304 4.19 -38.00 -10.14
N ALA A 305 3.90 -39.24 -9.82
CA ALA A 305 2.54 -39.73 -9.52
C ALA A 305 1.92 -39.11 -8.24
N GLU A 306 2.75 -38.61 -7.31
CA GLU A 306 2.31 -38.06 -6.04
C GLU A 306 2.31 -36.51 -6.02
N ARG A 307 2.88 -35.87 -7.04
CA ARG A 307 3.10 -34.42 -7.08
C ARG A 307 1.83 -33.60 -6.89
N ALA A 308 0.71 -34.04 -7.46
CA ALA A 308 -0.55 -33.34 -7.35
C ALA A 308 -1.10 -33.37 -5.93
N ALA A 309 -1.01 -34.53 -5.24
CA ALA A 309 -1.47 -34.66 -3.86
C ALA A 309 -0.58 -33.84 -2.89
N VAL A 310 0.74 -33.96 -3.02
CA VAL A 310 1.70 -33.24 -2.17
C VAL A 310 1.61 -31.72 -2.41
N ALA A 311 1.36 -31.28 -3.63
CA ALA A 311 1.16 -29.85 -3.95
C ALA A 311 -0.11 -29.28 -3.32
N ALA A 312 -1.12 -30.11 -3.05
CA ALA A 312 -2.34 -29.70 -2.36
C ALA A 312 -2.17 -29.60 -0.82
N GLU A 313 -1.09 -30.18 -0.28
CA GLU A 313 -0.75 -30.13 1.16
C GLU A 313 0.23 -28.99 1.50
N ILE A 314 0.92 -28.44 0.50
CA ILE A 314 1.86 -27.31 0.65
C ILE A 314 1.10 -25.98 0.64
#